data_28d37b165107cd9163ffe64f747f5c5d
#
_entry.id   28d37b165107cd9163ffe64f747f5c5d
#
_cell.length_a   1.000
_cell.length_b   1.000
_cell.length_c   1.000
_cell.angle_alpha   90.00
_cell.angle_beta   90.00
_cell.angle_gamma   90.00
#
_symmetry.space_group_name_H-M   'P 1'
#
loop_
_entity.id
_entity.type
_entity.pdbx_description
1 polymer ?
#
loop_
_entity_poly.entity_id
_entity_poly.type
_entity_poly.pdbx_seq_one_letter_code
_entity_poly.pdbx_strand_id
1 'polypeptide(L)'
;MLKQLLIASVLASASAPAFAASIDPNNAIALTPDQIQWKKGEASDTAWPIGDPAKPGACLEFIKWHPGHFSHPHYHSHARYAVVVDGTWWVSTSNVYDPDHNTVPYPKGSVLTDLVKGVHYDGAKPETGDGTVAIFMDCPLESTPAEVKK
;
A
#
# COMPACT_ATOMS: atom_id res chain seq x y z
N MET A 1 -45.99 52.17 34.24
CA MET A 1 -45.62 50.91 33.50
C MET A 1 -44.33 51.15 32.75
N LEU A 2 -43.23 50.66 33.31
CA LEU A 2 -41.88 50.81 32.74
C LEU A 2 -41.59 49.59 31.89
N LYS A 3 -41.38 49.71 30.53
CA LYS A 3 -40.99 48.66 29.65
C LYS A 3 -39.44 48.54 29.69
N GLN A 4 -38.93 47.46 30.26
CA GLN A 4 -37.52 47.13 30.16
C GLN A 4 -37.22 46.58 28.78
N LEU A 5 -36.27 47.21 28.07
CA LEU A 5 -35.68 46.75 26.82
C LEU A 5 -34.52 45.80 27.15
N LEU A 6 -34.68 44.52 26.86
CA LEU A 6 -33.60 43.55 26.91
C LEU A 6 -32.75 43.67 25.64
N ILE A 7 -31.53 44.16 25.78
CA ILE A 7 -30.53 44.15 24.69
C ILE A 7 -29.79 42.81 24.77
N ALA A 8 -30.05 41.92 23.81
CA ALA A 8 -29.31 40.68 23.64
C ALA A 8 -27.99 40.96 22.92
N SER A 9 -26.89 40.86 23.64
CA SER A 9 -25.54 40.95 23.07
C SER A 9 -25.21 39.65 22.37
N VAL A 10 -25.13 39.66 21.04
CA VAL A 10 -24.60 38.56 20.25
C VAL A 10 -23.09 38.63 20.27
N LEU A 11 -22.43 37.73 21.03
CA LEU A 11 -20.99 37.51 20.93
C LEU A 11 -20.69 36.76 19.63
N ALA A 12 -20.18 37.46 18.64
CA ALA A 12 -19.62 36.85 17.45
C ALA A 12 -18.23 36.27 17.81
N SER A 13 -18.16 34.95 17.96
CA SER A 13 -16.86 34.25 18.09
C SER A 13 -16.17 34.28 16.75
N ALA A 14 -15.15 35.11 16.58
CA ALA A 14 -14.25 35.08 15.45
C ALA A 14 -13.33 33.84 15.57
N SER A 15 -13.60 32.79 14.80
CA SER A 15 -12.68 31.68 14.64
C SER A 15 -11.45 32.18 13.85
N ALA A 16 -10.29 32.22 14.51
CA ALA A 16 -9.04 32.46 13.81
C ALA A 16 -8.79 31.34 12.79
N PRO A 17 -8.31 31.65 11.57
CA PRO A 17 -7.96 30.61 10.60
C PRO A 17 -6.83 29.77 11.21
N ALA A 18 -7.08 28.47 11.37
CA ALA A 18 -6.03 27.52 11.70
C ALA A 18 -5.10 27.42 10.47
N PHE A 19 -3.90 27.96 10.56
CA PHE A 19 -2.88 27.72 9.57
C PHE A 19 -2.48 26.24 9.69
N ALA A 20 -2.77 25.44 8.65
CA ALA A 20 -2.27 24.08 8.57
C ALA A 20 -0.71 24.14 8.53
N ALA A 21 -0.07 23.31 9.35
CA ALA A 21 1.38 23.16 9.26
C ALA A 21 1.75 22.69 7.85
N SER A 22 2.75 23.31 7.23
CA SER A 22 3.27 22.89 5.93
C SER A 22 4.58 22.13 6.11
N ILE A 23 4.82 21.15 5.25
CA ILE A 23 6.08 20.41 5.19
C ILE A 23 6.98 21.11 4.17
N ASP A 24 8.24 21.36 4.56
CA ASP A 24 9.25 21.90 3.65
C ASP A 24 9.65 20.80 2.64
N PRO A 25 9.38 20.97 1.33
CA PRO A 25 9.68 19.98 0.31
C PRO A 25 11.19 19.73 0.11
N ASN A 26 12.07 20.60 0.64
CA ASN A 26 13.52 20.37 0.63
C ASN A 26 13.99 19.41 1.73
N ASN A 27 13.17 19.20 2.75
CA ASN A 27 13.53 18.38 3.92
C ASN A 27 12.67 17.13 4.06
N ALA A 28 11.47 17.08 3.47
CA ALA A 28 10.57 15.96 3.59
C ALA A 28 9.62 15.84 2.40
N ILE A 29 9.23 14.59 2.08
CA ILE A 29 8.16 14.28 1.14
C ILE A 29 6.94 13.87 1.95
N ALA A 30 5.77 14.44 1.65
CA ALA A 30 4.50 14.02 2.19
C ALA A 30 3.51 13.83 1.03
N LEU A 31 2.94 12.63 0.96
CA LEU A 31 1.88 12.28 0.01
C LEU A 31 0.68 11.78 0.79
N THR A 32 -0.46 12.41 0.59
CA THR A 32 -1.74 11.89 1.06
C THR A 32 -2.25 10.80 0.12
N PRO A 33 -3.17 9.91 0.55
CA PRO A 33 -3.65 8.80 -0.29
C PRO A 33 -4.21 9.23 -1.64
N ASP A 34 -4.83 10.40 -1.73
CA ASP A 34 -5.37 10.99 -2.96
C ASP A 34 -4.29 11.54 -3.91
N GLN A 35 -3.08 11.77 -3.42
CA GLN A 35 -1.93 12.24 -4.20
C GLN A 35 -1.10 11.09 -4.78
N ILE A 36 -1.32 9.84 -4.32
CA ILE A 36 -0.61 8.66 -4.83
C ILE A 36 -1.03 8.40 -6.27
N GLN A 37 -0.06 8.37 -7.17
CA GLN A 37 -0.29 8.15 -8.60
C GLN A 37 -0.31 6.64 -8.90
N TRP A 38 -1.51 6.08 -9.04
CA TRP A 38 -1.71 4.68 -9.34
C TRP A 38 -1.67 4.40 -10.85
N LYS A 39 -0.82 3.48 -11.25
CA LYS A 39 -0.88 2.83 -12.55
C LYS A 39 -1.88 1.68 -12.48
N LYS A 40 -2.99 1.83 -13.17
CA LYS A 40 -4.06 0.84 -13.21
C LYS A 40 -3.68 -0.38 -14.06
N GLY A 41 -3.99 -1.58 -13.55
CA GLY A 41 -3.81 -2.84 -14.23
C GLY A 41 -5.03 -3.75 -14.06
N GLU A 42 -5.07 -4.86 -14.80
CA GLU A 42 -6.15 -5.84 -14.71
C GLU A 42 -6.08 -6.63 -13.40
N ALA A 43 -4.92 -7.14 -13.05
CA ALA A 43 -4.71 -7.97 -11.86
C ALA A 43 -4.42 -7.14 -10.61
N SER A 44 -3.77 -6.00 -10.76
CA SER A 44 -3.40 -5.12 -9.66
C SER A 44 -3.14 -3.70 -10.14
N ASP A 45 -3.32 -2.74 -9.23
CA ASP A 45 -2.83 -1.37 -9.40
C ASP A 45 -1.50 -1.23 -8.69
N THR A 46 -0.53 -0.51 -9.28
CA THR A 46 0.79 -0.25 -8.68
C THR A 46 1.08 1.23 -8.56
N ALA A 47 1.84 1.62 -7.55
CA ALA A 47 2.35 2.98 -7.40
C ALA A 47 3.76 2.97 -6.79
N TRP A 48 4.58 3.96 -7.17
CA TRP A 48 5.96 4.10 -6.71
C TRP A 48 6.14 5.49 -6.07
N PRO A 49 5.67 5.69 -4.83
CA PRO A 49 5.78 6.98 -4.15
C PRO A 49 7.22 7.38 -3.82
N ILE A 50 8.14 6.40 -3.71
CA ILE A 50 9.58 6.65 -3.49
C ILE A 50 10.39 5.78 -4.44
N GLY A 51 11.37 6.39 -5.10
CA GLY A 51 12.30 5.72 -6.01
C GLY A 51 11.77 5.50 -7.42
N ASP A 52 12.58 4.84 -8.23
CA ASP A 52 12.28 4.48 -9.62
C ASP A 52 12.61 3.00 -9.80
N PRO A 53 11.63 2.14 -10.14
CA PRO A 53 11.85 0.69 -10.22
C PRO A 53 12.92 0.27 -11.23
N ALA A 54 13.34 1.15 -12.13
CA ALA A 54 14.36 0.87 -13.13
C ALA A 54 15.76 1.37 -12.74
N LYS A 55 15.90 2.08 -11.61
CA LYS A 55 17.17 2.70 -11.19
C LYS A 55 17.63 2.20 -9.82
N PRO A 56 18.95 2.09 -9.57
CA PRO A 56 19.46 1.76 -8.25
C PRO A 56 19.04 2.78 -7.18
N GLY A 57 18.67 2.28 -6.00
CA GLY A 57 18.34 3.07 -4.82
C GLY A 57 17.19 2.50 -4.03
N ALA A 58 16.88 3.14 -2.90
CA ALA A 58 15.75 2.75 -2.07
C ALA A 58 14.41 3.03 -2.77
N CYS A 59 13.51 2.07 -2.73
CA CYS A 59 12.19 2.15 -3.33
C CYS A 59 11.09 1.79 -2.33
N LEU A 60 9.95 2.46 -2.48
CA LEU A 60 8.67 2.06 -1.89
C LEU A 60 7.67 1.82 -3.02
N GLU A 61 7.17 0.60 -3.09
CA GLU A 61 6.07 0.20 -3.98
C GLU A 61 4.79 0.03 -3.18
N PHE A 62 3.67 0.49 -3.73
CA PHE A 62 2.35 0.04 -3.33
C PHE A 62 1.77 -0.87 -4.41
N ILE A 63 1.24 -2.02 -4.00
CA ILE A 63 0.47 -2.91 -4.86
C ILE A 63 -0.91 -3.06 -4.24
N LYS A 64 -1.94 -2.80 -5.04
CA LYS A 64 -3.32 -3.14 -4.70
C LYS A 64 -3.75 -4.30 -5.59
N TRP A 65 -3.80 -5.49 -5.02
CA TRP A 65 -4.30 -6.68 -5.69
C TRP A 65 -5.82 -6.64 -5.82
N HIS A 66 -6.32 -6.96 -7.03
CA HIS A 66 -7.74 -7.12 -7.27
C HIS A 66 -8.20 -8.54 -6.89
N PRO A 67 -9.47 -8.72 -6.47
CA PRO A 67 -9.99 -10.02 -6.04
C PRO A 67 -9.86 -11.09 -7.12
N GLY A 68 -9.35 -12.27 -6.76
CA GLY A 68 -9.16 -13.41 -7.66
C GLY A 68 -7.87 -13.36 -8.49
N HIS A 69 -7.02 -12.35 -8.32
CA HIS A 69 -5.77 -12.22 -9.05
C HIS A 69 -4.56 -12.48 -8.15
N PHE A 70 -3.60 -13.20 -8.72
CA PHE A 70 -2.34 -13.57 -8.07
C PHE A 70 -1.17 -13.46 -9.04
N SER A 71 0.03 -13.17 -8.52
CA SER A 71 1.27 -13.41 -9.25
C SER A 71 1.49 -14.91 -9.42
N HIS A 72 2.33 -15.30 -10.37
CA HIS A 72 2.85 -16.67 -10.45
C HIS A 72 4.10 -16.85 -9.59
N PRO A 73 4.44 -18.09 -9.17
CA PRO A 73 5.65 -18.36 -8.39
C PRO A 73 6.89 -17.73 -9.00
N HIS A 74 7.56 -16.91 -8.22
CA HIS A 74 8.75 -16.16 -8.61
C HIS A 74 9.64 -15.87 -7.39
N TYR A 75 10.81 -15.30 -7.60
CA TYR A 75 11.68 -14.78 -6.55
C TYR A 75 12.36 -13.47 -6.97
N HIS A 76 12.88 -12.74 -5.99
CA HIS A 76 13.64 -11.50 -6.19
C HIS A 76 15.10 -11.65 -5.82
N SER A 77 15.96 -10.84 -6.46
CA SER A 77 17.41 -10.78 -6.18
C SER A 77 17.75 -10.02 -4.90
N HIS A 78 16.83 -9.18 -4.41
CA HIS A 78 16.97 -8.40 -3.19
C HIS A 78 15.88 -8.78 -2.17
N ALA A 79 16.18 -8.61 -0.88
CA ALA A 79 15.18 -8.75 0.17
C ALA A 79 14.14 -7.64 0.06
N ARG A 80 12.88 -7.97 0.39
CA ARG A 80 11.79 -7.02 0.43
C ARG A 80 11.12 -7.08 1.81
N TYR A 81 10.60 -5.93 2.24
CA TYR A 81 9.94 -5.76 3.54
C TYR A 81 8.56 -5.18 3.29
N ALA A 82 7.53 -5.92 3.63
CA ALA A 82 6.16 -5.60 3.29
C ALA A 82 5.31 -5.35 4.53
N VAL A 83 4.38 -4.40 4.39
CA VAL A 83 3.32 -4.14 5.38
C VAL A 83 1.99 -4.15 4.66
N VAL A 84 1.03 -4.94 5.15
CA VAL A 84 -0.34 -4.91 4.65
C VAL A 84 -1.02 -3.64 5.17
N VAL A 85 -1.31 -2.70 4.26
CA VAL A 85 -1.85 -1.38 4.61
C VAL A 85 -3.38 -1.33 4.55
N ASP A 86 -3.99 -2.22 3.75
CA ASP A 86 -5.45 -2.36 3.71
C ASP A 86 -5.89 -3.74 3.20
N GLY A 87 -7.08 -4.20 3.62
CA GLY A 87 -7.63 -5.50 3.22
C GLY A 87 -6.83 -6.71 3.72
N THR A 88 -6.76 -7.76 2.90
CA THR A 88 -6.04 -9.01 3.18
C THR A 88 -5.13 -9.36 2.02
N TRP A 89 -3.85 -9.54 2.29
CA TRP A 89 -2.87 -10.03 1.34
C TRP A 89 -2.69 -11.55 1.52
N TRP A 90 -2.87 -12.30 0.43
CA TRP A 90 -2.71 -13.75 0.42
C TRP A 90 -1.37 -14.12 -0.18
N VAL A 91 -0.56 -14.88 0.55
CA VAL A 91 0.83 -15.21 0.18
C VAL A 91 1.07 -16.71 0.28
N SER A 92 1.88 -17.23 -0.62
CA SER A 92 2.40 -18.59 -0.62
C SER A 92 3.90 -18.60 -0.82
N THR A 93 4.59 -19.54 -0.18
CA THR A 93 6.02 -19.84 -0.43
C THR A 93 6.20 -21.12 -1.28
N SER A 94 5.13 -21.60 -1.90
CA SER A 94 5.18 -22.76 -2.82
C SER A 94 5.66 -22.35 -4.20
N ASN A 95 6.41 -23.22 -4.86
CA ASN A 95 6.73 -23.11 -6.28
C ASN A 95 5.68 -23.77 -7.20
N VAL A 96 4.62 -24.35 -6.61
CA VAL A 96 3.47 -24.87 -7.33
C VAL A 96 2.33 -23.87 -7.20
N TYR A 97 1.84 -23.35 -8.32
CA TYR A 97 0.74 -22.40 -8.35
C TYR A 97 -0.59 -23.09 -8.00
N ASP A 98 -1.12 -22.73 -6.84
CA ASP A 98 -2.41 -23.20 -6.33
C ASP A 98 -2.96 -22.18 -5.33
N PRO A 99 -3.49 -21.04 -5.80
CA PRO A 99 -3.98 -19.97 -4.93
C PRO A 99 -5.04 -20.40 -3.95
N ASP A 100 -5.88 -21.37 -4.33
CA ASP A 100 -7.01 -21.81 -3.52
C ASP A 100 -6.58 -22.58 -2.27
N HIS A 101 -5.53 -23.40 -2.38
CA HIS A 101 -5.14 -24.33 -1.31
C HIS A 101 -3.80 -24.00 -0.64
N ASN A 102 -2.90 -23.27 -1.34
CA ASN A 102 -1.52 -23.06 -0.88
C ASN A 102 -1.24 -21.64 -0.37
N THR A 103 -2.25 -20.77 -0.25
CA THR A 103 -2.05 -19.40 0.23
C THR A 103 -2.51 -19.22 1.67
N VAL A 104 -1.81 -18.33 2.40
CA VAL A 104 -2.12 -17.95 3.78
C VAL A 104 -2.55 -16.49 3.80
N PRO A 105 -3.65 -16.14 4.52
CA PRO A 105 -4.12 -14.76 4.63
C PRO A 105 -3.32 -13.95 5.65
N TYR A 106 -2.93 -12.74 5.26
CA TYR A 106 -2.31 -11.75 6.11
C TYR A 106 -3.19 -10.48 6.12
N PRO A 107 -3.90 -10.19 7.22
CA PRO A 107 -4.78 -9.03 7.31
C PRO A 107 -3.97 -7.75 7.48
N LYS A 108 -4.66 -6.60 7.33
CA LYS A 108 -4.15 -5.26 7.60
C LYS A 108 -3.32 -5.18 8.87
N GLY A 109 -2.13 -4.57 8.79
CA GLY A 109 -1.16 -4.44 9.88
C GLY A 109 -0.15 -5.60 9.94
N SER A 110 -0.30 -6.67 9.16
CA SER A 110 0.70 -7.74 9.06
C SER A 110 1.99 -7.23 8.44
N VAL A 111 3.11 -7.78 8.92
CA VAL A 111 4.47 -7.51 8.40
C VAL A 111 5.05 -8.80 7.85
N LEU A 112 5.58 -8.76 6.64
CA LEU A 112 6.18 -9.90 5.96
C LEU A 112 7.54 -9.51 5.38
N THR A 113 8.37 -10.54 5.11
CA THR A 113 9.65 -10.37 4.42
C THR A 113 9.76 -11.39 3.31
N ASP A 114 10.19 -10.94 2.12
CA ASP A 114 10.65 -11.84 1.07
C ASP A 114 12.17 -11.96 1.19
N LEU A 115 12.62 -13.16 1.49
CA LEU A 115 14.05 -13.45 1.54
C LEU A 115 14.64 -13.46 0.13
N VAL A 116 15.92 -13.08 0.03
CA VAL A 116 16.67 -13.16 -1.23
C VAL A 116 16.53 -14.55 -1.84
N LYS A 117 16.03 -14.63 -3.07
CA LYS A 117 15.74 -15.88 -3.81
C LYS A 117 14.72 -16.80 -3.13
N GLY A 118 13.99 -16.33 -2.14
CA GLY A 118 12.85 -17.05 -1.58
C GLY A 118 11.68 -17.07 -2.58
N VAL A 119 11.30 -18.28 -3.02
CA VAL A 119 10.17 -18.43 -3.96
C VAL A 119 8.88 -18.10 -3.24
N HIS A 120 8.05 -17.30 -3.88
CA HIS A 120 6.72 -16.97 -3.40
C HIS A 120 5.79 -16.60 -4.55
N TYR A 121 4.51 -16.49 -4.26
CA TYR A 121 3.50 -15.81 -5.06
C TYR A 121 2.43 -15.24 -4.14
N ASP A 122 1.75 -14.22 -4.58
CA ASP A 122 0.85 -13.44 -3.75
C ASP A 122 -0.28 -12.81 -4.56
N GLY A 123 -1.35 -12.36 -3.85
CA GLY A 123 -2.51 -11.78 -4.49
C GLY A 123 -3.65 -11.50 -3.51
N ALA A 124 -4.89 -11.49 -4.02
CA ALA A 124 -6.10 -11.34 -3.24
C ALA A 124 -7.18 -12.34 -3.67
N LYS A 125 -7.90 -12.91 -2.69
CA LYS A 125 -9.02 -13.80 -2.95
C LYS A 125 -10.35 -13.05 -3.02
N PRO A 126 -11.33 -13.53 -3.81
CA PRO A 126 -12.64 -12.89 -3.94
C PRO A 126 -13.35 -12.69 -2.60
N GLU A 127 -13.23 -13.63 -1.68
CA GLU A 127 -13.91 -13.59 -0.39
C GLU A 127 -13.42 -12.50 0.57
N THR A 128 -12.21 -11.94 0.33
CA THR A 128 -11.64 -10.87 1.16
C THR A 128 -11.59 -9.52 0.48
N GLY A 129 -11.93 -9.45 -0.81
CA GLY A 129 -11.84 -8.23 -1.58
C GLY A 129 -10.41 -7.84 -1.92
N ASP A 130 -10.17 -6.56 -2.20
CA ASP A 130 -8.83 -6.02 -2.49
C ASP A 130 -7.86 -6.22 -1.33
N GLY A 131 -6.59 -6.46 -1.65
CA GLY A 131 -5.49 -6.45 -0.68
C GLY A 131 -4.44 -5.43 -1.08
N THR A 132 -4.12 -4.46 -0.22
CA THR A 132 -3.11 -3.43 -0.49
C THR A 132 -1.89 -3.63 0.40
N VAL A 133 -0.72 -3.68 -0.21
CA VAL A 133 0.56 -3.87 0.48
C VAL A 133 1.53 -2.75 0.12
N ALA A 134 2.30 -2.29 1.11
CA ALA A 134 3.43 -1.38 0.94
C ALA A 134 4.72 -2.18 1.06
N ILE A 135 5.61 -2.12 0.07
CA ILE A 135 6.82 -2.92 -0.02
C ILE A 135 8.04 -2.02 -0.13
N PHE A 136 8.95 -2.13 0.84
CA PHE A 136 10.26 -1.48 0.82
C PHE A 136 11.31 -2.44 0.27
N MET A 137 12.16 -1.96 -0.64
CA MET A 137 13.21 -2.75 -1.26
C MET A 137 14.33 -1.86 -1.81
N ASP A 138 15.43 -2.49 -2.19
CA ASP A 138 16.41 -1.87 -3.08
C ASP A 138 16.00 -2.11 -4.54
N CYS A 139 16.02 -1.05 -5.34
CA CYS A 139 15.84 -1.12 -6.79
C CYS A 139 17.20 -1.31 -7.52
N PRO A 140 17.23 -1.82 -8.77
CA PRO A 140 16.07 -2.06 -9.63
C PRO A 140 15.22 -3.26 -9.21
N LEU A 141 13.92 -3.18 -9.47
CA LEU A 141 13.04 -4.32 -9.27
C LEU A 141 13.36 -5.42 -10.30
N GLU A 142 13.72 -6.59 -9.80
CA GLU A 142 13.93 -7.80 -10.59
C GLU A 142 13.02 -8.92 -10.10
N SER A 143 12.42 -9.65 -11.01
CA SER A 143 11.59 -10.81 -10.72
C SER A 143 11.94 -11.95 -11.65
N THR A 144 12.22 -13.14 -11.09
CA THR A 144 12.58 -14.33 -11.83
C THR A 144 11.51 -15.41 -11.64
N PRO A 145 10.88 -15.91 -12.72
CA PRO A 145 9.90 -17.00 -12.65
C PRO A 145 10.51 -18.27 -12.02
N ALA A 146 9.73 -18.92 -11.16
CA ALA A 146 10.15 -20.13 -10.42
C ALA A 146 9.06 -21.20 -10.35
N GLU A 147 8.02 -21.09 -11.16
CA GLU A 147 6.90 -22.04 -11.16
C GLU A 147 7.32 -23.41 -11.68
N VAL A 148 6.98 -24.45 -10.93
CA VAL A 148 7.10 -25.84 -11.36
C VAL A 148 5.70 -26.33 -11.80
N LYS A 149 5.62 -26.73 -13.06
CA LYS A 149 4.37 -27.33 -13.60
C LYS A 149 4.18 -28.74 -12.99
N LYS A 150 2.97 -29.00 -12.55
CA LYS A 150 2.53 -30.35 -12.15
C LYS A 150 2.49 -31.29 -13.34
#